data_ae14e1bf93b8d9e495296c567823da50
#
_entry.id   ae14e1bf93b8d9e495296c567823da50
#
_cell.length_a   1.000
_cell.length_b   1.000
_cell.length_c   1.000
_cell.angle_alpha   90.00
_cell.angle_beta   90.00
_cell.angle_gamma   90.00
#
_symmetry.space_group_name_H-M   'P 1'
#
loop_
_entity.id
_entity.type
_entity.pdbx_description
1 polymer ?
#
loop_
_entity_poly.entity_id
_entity_poly.type
_entity_poly.pdbx_seq_one_letter_code
_entity_poly.pdbx_strand_id
1 'polypeptide(L)'
;MRDHVGVRHVVVTRPEVIKRVLADPDTFRPDNALDAITPMPVSAMRVLTSYGFRLPPTLANNGGASHPAIREITARALHPTRVAEQQPWLTGLVRRRVTALSARLRAGEPVDLYAELAADLPLLVLARLVDLPAADAAVVKEFSRAALELFWAPLDAPRQLVLADTVGRFHAMLRDFAATAGGMVGELRDYTAAHGLHRDTPVGALFFLLVAGQETTSQFLTLLLHRLTGEPAVLAGLARGTIAVDDVVEEGLRLEPPIPTWRRVTAYDTELDGVAVPRGRSIVLWLARAGHHVAEHPHDFVPGQRGSRRHLAFGAGAHRCVGAQLSRMEAAVVVAETAPLLRRAEVVRAPWCPDNLSFRMPDTFTIRHPALG
;
A
#
# COMPACT_ATOMS: atom_id res chain seq x y z
N MET A 1 -17.21 18.76 8.07
CA MET A 1 -17.29 17.39 8.56
C MET A 1 -18.01 16.52 7.53
N ARG A 2 -17.54 15.31 7.29
CA ARG A 2 -18.24 14.34 6.41
C ARG A 2 -18.48 13.07 7.19
N ASP A 3 -19.62 12.42 6.98
CA ASP A 3 -19.95 11.13 7.57
C ASP A 3 -19.49 10.01 6.65
N HIS A 4 -18.86 9.00 7.22
CA HIS A 4 -18.56 7.75 6.56
C HIS A 4 -18.87 6.61 7.53
N VAL A 5 -19.74 5.71 7.12
CA VAL A 5 -20.24 4.59 7.97
C VAL A 5 -20.76 5.08 9.35
N GLY A 6 -21.45 6.23 9.39
CA GLY A 6 -21.97 6.83 10.63
C GLY A 6 -20.91 7.49 11.54
N VAL A 7 -19.64 7.54 11.12
CA VAL A 7 -18.57 8.22 11.84
C VAL A 7 -18.31 9.60 11.23
N ARG A 8 -18.33 10.65 12.04
CA ARG A 8 -18.00 12.00 11.60
C ARG A 8 -16.50 12.24 11.61
N HIS A 9 -15.95 12.51 10.43
CA HIS A 9 -14.54 12.83 10.26
C HIS A 9 -14.31 14.32 9.96
N VAL A 10 -13.22 14.87 10.46
CA VAL A 10 -12.65 16.11 9.92
C VAL A 10 -11.80 15.73 8.72
N VAL A 11 -12.13 16.24 7.53
CA VAL A 11 -11.39 15.94 6.29
C VAL A 11 -10.43 17.06 5.98
N VAL A 12 -9.15 16.73 5.84
CA VAL A 12 -8.06 17.66 5.51
C VAL A 12 -7.57 17.37 4.10
N THR A 13 -7.54 18.39 3.24
CA THR A 13 -7.18 18.27 1.81
C THR A 13 -5.95 19.09 1.40
N ARG A 14 -5.59 20.13 2.15
CA ARG A 14 -4.45 21.01 1.83
C ARG A 14 -3.13 20.35 2.22
N PRO A 15 -2.14 20.26 1.31
CA PRO A 15 -0.88 19.57 1.56
C PRO A 15 -0.11 20.09 2.77
N GLU A 16 -0.08 21.41 2.99
CA GLU A 16 0.62 22.04 4.11
C GLU A 16 -0.02 21.71 5.45
N VAL A 17 -1.36 21.60 5.50
CA VAL A 17 -2.09 21.21 6.72
C VAL A 17 -1.88 19.72 7.00
N ILE A 18 -1.95 18.87 5.96
CA ILE A 18 -1.66 17.44 6.09
C ILE A 18 -0.24 17.23 6.61
N LYS A 19 0.75 17.97 6.10
CA LYS A 19 2.13 17.89 6.60
C LYS A 19 2.25 18.29 8.06
N ARG A 20 1.55 19.36 8.51
CA ARG A 20 1.52 19.77 9.93
C ARG A 20 0.95 18.64 10.80
N VAL A 21 -0.19 18.06 10.40
CA VAL A 21 -0.81 16.95 11.14
C VAL A 21 0.13 15.74 11.21
N LEU A 22 0.83 15.39 10.13
CA LEU A 22 1.77 14.27 10.09
C LEU A 22 3.09 14.54 10.85
N ALA A 23 3.46 15.81 11.03
CA ALA A 23 4.67 16.21 11.75
C ALA A 23 4.47 16.28 13.28
N ASP A 24 3.22 16.30 13.76
CA ASP A 24 2.87 16.38 15.18
C ASP A 24 2.10 15.10 15.61
N PRO A 25 2.79 13.99 15.86
CA PRO A 25 2.16 12.74 16.29
C PRO A 25 1.67 12.76 17.74
N ASP A 26 2.06 13.73 18.52
CA ASP A 26 1.62 13.88 19.91
C ASP A 26 0.21 14.47 19.98
N THR A 27 -0.10 15.47 19.17
CA THR A 27 -1.45 16.03 19.03
C THR A 27 -2.33 15.17 18.13
N PHE A 28 -1.79 14.68 17.01
CA PHE A 28 -2.51 13.91 15.98
C PHE A 28 -2.03 12.46 15.94
N ARG A 29 -2.51 11.67 16.88
CA ARG A 29 -2.03 10.32 17.13
C ARG A 29 -2.41 9.34 15.99
N PRO A 30 -1.55 8.37 15.71
CA PRO A 30 -1.82 7.33 14.70
C PRO A 30 -2.69 6.20 15.22
N ASP A 31 -3.13 6.24 16.47
CA ASP A 31 -3.71 5.11 17.21
C ASP A 31 -4.90 4.45 16.49
N ASN A 32 -5.68 5.25 15.72
CA ASN A 32 -6.83 4.76 14.94
C ASN A 32 -6.48 4.26 13.53
N ALA A 33 -5.20 4.15 13.19
CA ALA A 33 -4.80 3.79 11.82
C ALA A 33 -5.26 2.39 11.40
N LEU A 34 -5.31 1.44 12.33
CA LEU A 34 -5.73 0.05 12.11
C LEU A 34 -7.11 -0.29 12.71
N ASP A 35 -7.86 0.71 13.20
CA ASP A 35 -9.20 0.46 13.67
C ASP A 35 -10.14 0.14 12.51
N ALA A 36 -11.02 -0.83 12.67
CA ALA A 36 -12.05 -1.10 11.67
C ALA A 36 -12.99 0.11 11.53
N ILE A 37 -13.25 0.54 10.29
CA ILE A 37 -14.16 1.67 10.04
C ILE A 37 -15.63 1.31 10.29
N THR A 38 -15.99 0.05 10.04
CA THR A 38 -17.31 -0.49 10.37
C THR A 38 -17.21 -1.20 11.73
N PRO A 39 -18.04 -0.86 12.71
CA PRO A 39 -18.05 -1.56 13.98
C PRO A 39 -18.21 -3.07 13.79
N MET A 40 -17.32 -3.85 14.39
CA MET A 40 -17.37 -5.31 14.28
C MET A 40 -18.46 -5.89 15.19
N PRO A 41 -19.30 -6.81 14.70
CA PRO A 41 -20.26 -7.53 15.53
C PRO A 41 -19.53 -8.46 16.52
N VAL A 42 -20.18 -8.76 17.64
CA VAL A 42 -19.62 -9.64 18.67
C VAL A 42 -19.22 -11.01 18.10
N SER A 43 -19.95 -11.53 17.13
CA SER A 43 -19.63 -12.79 16.44
C SER A 43 -18.27 -12.74 15.74
N ALA A 44 -17.98 -11.68 14.98
CA ALA A 44 -16.69 -11.51 14.29
C ALA A 44 -15.55 -11.32 15.32
N MET A 45 -15.78 -10.54 16.38
CA MET A 45 -14.79 -10.38 17.46
C MET A 45 -14.49 -11.72 18.17
N ARG A 46 -15.50 -12.59 18.39
CA ARG A 46 -15.29 -13.93 18.95
C ARG A 46 -14.45 -14.82 18.05
N VAL A 47 -14.68 -14.77 16.74
CA VAL A 47 -13.86 -15.50 15.76
C VAL A 47 -12.40 -15.03 15.82
N LEU A 48 -12.13 -13.73 15.75
CA LEU A 48 -10.77 -13.20 15.89
C LEU A 48 -10.11 -13.63 17.21
N THR A 49 -10.87 -13.57 18.31
CA THR A 49 -10.39 -13.98 19.63
C THR A 49 -10.05 -15.47 19.70
N SER A 50 -10.79 -16.35 19.00
CA SER A 50 -10.50 -17.79 18.98
C SER A 50 -9.15 -18.13 18.34
N TYR A 51 -8.66 -17.26 17.42
CA TYR A 51 -7.32 -17.33 16.85
C TYR A 51 -6.25 -16.63 17.72
N GLY A 52 -6.64 -16.00 18.83
CA GLY A 52 -5.75 -15.17 19.64
C GLY A 52 -5.31 -13.89 18.93
N PHE A 53 -6.13 -13.39 17.98
CA PHE A 53 -5.83 -12.20 17.19
C PHE A 53 -5.59 -10.97 18.06
N ARG A 54 -4.43 -10.33 17.88
CA ARG A 54 -4.05 -9.07 18.52
C ARG A 54 -3.10 -8.30 17.62
N LEU A 55 -3.35 -7.00 17.47
CA LEU A 55 -2.47 -6.06 16.78
C LEU A 55 -1.98 -4.99 17.78
N PRO A 56 -0.94 -5.28 18.57
CA PRO A 56 -0.34 -4.27 19.43
C PRO A 56 0.24 -3.12 18.59
N PRO A 57 0.45 -1.93 19.19
CA PRO A 57 1.07 -0.80 18.49
C PRO A 57 2.45 -1.16 17.95
N THR A 58 2.67 -0.98 16.63
CA THR A 58 3.94 -1.31 15.98
C THR A 58 4.46 -0.18 15.07
N LEU A 59 4.03 -0.15 13.81
CA LEU A 59 4.50 0.82 12.82
C LEU A 59 3.46 1.93 12.57
N ALA A 60 2.33 1.59 11.96
CA ALA A 60 1.37 2.58 11.51
C ALA A 60 0.47 3.14 12.61
N ASN A 61 0.24 2.37 13.67
CA ASN A 61 -0.67 2.66 14.79
C ASN A 61 0.06 2.92 16.11
N ASN A 62 1.37 3.13 16.09
CA ASN A 62 2.19 3.33 17.29
C ASN A 62 2.58 4.80 17.48
N GLY A 63 1.93 5.49 18.39
CA GLY A 63 2.31 6.83 18.84
C GLY A 63 3.18 6.83 20.12
N GLY A 64 3.67 5.66 20.57
CA GLY A 64 4.43 5.51 21.81
C GLY A 64 5.95 5.47 21.62
N ALA A 65 6.67 5.41 22.75
CA ALA A 65 8.13 5.41 22.80
C ALA A 65 8.82 4.22 22.11
N SER A 66 8.11 3.11 21.90
CA SER A 66 8.65 1.94 21.19
C SER A 66 8.68 2.10 19.66
N HIS A 67 7.94 3.06 19.08
CA HIS A 67 7.85 3.25 17.64
C HIS A 67 9.22 3.46 16.96
N PRO A 68 10.13 4.34 17.42
CA PRO A 68 11.40 4.58 16.73
C PRO A 68 12.25 3.31 16.58
N ALA A 69 12.36 2.50 17.64
CA ALA A 69 13.15 1.28 17.63
C ALA A 69 12.53 0.19 16.74
N ILE A 70 11.22 -0.05 16.84
CA ILE A 70 10.49 -0.99 15.98
C ILE A 70 10.63 -0.58 14.51
N ARG A 71 10.50 0.72 14.22
CA ARG A 71 10.69 1.27 12.89
C ARG A 71 12.11 1.09 12.38
N GLU A 72 13.13 1.32 13.21
CA GLU A 72 14.53 1.15 12.83
C GLU A 72 14.84 -0.29 12.47
N ILE A 73 14.40 -1.26 13.29
CA ILE A 73 14.56 -2.70 12.99
C ILE A 73 13.93 -3.04 11.64
N THR A 74 12.70 -2.57 11.40
CA THR A 74 12.01 -2.81 10.12
C THR A 74 12.72 -2.12 8.95
N ALA A 75 13.20 -0.89 9.13
CA ALA A 75 13.89 -0.12 8.10
C ALA A 75 15.22 -0.75 7.68
N ARG A 76 15.92 -1.44 8.58
CA ARG A 76 17.14 -2.20 8.23
C ARG A 76 16.85 -3.33 7.24
N ALA A 77 15.72 -4.03 7.39
CA ALA A 77 15.29 -5.05 6.43
C ALA A 77 15.01 -4.47 5.03
N LEU A 78 14.53 -3.21 4.98
CA LEU A 78 14.21 -2.47 3.74
C LEU A 78 15.28 -1.43 3.40
N HIS A 79 16.53 -1.62 3.89
CA HIS A 79 17.62 -0.69 3.61
C HIS A 79 17.85 -0.54 2.09
N PRO A 80 18.14 0.67 1.59
CA PRO A 80 18.35 0.93 0.16
C PRO A 80 19.26 -0.04 -0.56
N THR A 81 20.35 -0.45 0.07
CA THR A 81 21.28 -1.45 -0.50
C THR A 81 20.60 -2.80 -0.70
N ARG A 82 19.90 -3.31 0.33
CA ARG A 82 19.18 -4.60 0.24
C ARG A 82 18.06 -4.55 -0.81
N VAL A 83 17.39 -3.42 -0.93
CA VAL A 83 16.38 -3.18 -1.97
C VAL A 83 17.02 -3.21 -3.35
N ALA A 84 18.13 -2.50 -3.55
CA ALA A 84 18.84 -2.46 -4.83
C ALA A 84 19.34 -3.85 -5.26
N GLU A 85 19.77 -4.68 -4.33
CA GLU A 85 20.19 -6.08 -4.59
C GLU A 85 19.06 -6.95 -5.17
N GLN A 86 17.79 -6.59 -4.95
CA GLN A 86 16.64 -7.32 -5.52
C GLN A 86 16.37 -6.95 -6.97
N GLN A 87 16.83 -5.78 -7.44
CA GLN A 87 16.47 -5.24 -8.76
C GLN A 87 16.84 -6.18 -9.92
N PRO A 88 18.05 -6.78 -10.01
CA PRO A 88 18.38 -7.69 -11.12
C PRO A 88 17.47 -8.91 -11.18
N TRP A 89 17.18 -9.51 -10.03
CA TRP A 89 16.27 -10.65 -9.94
C TRP A 89 14.85 -10.27 -10.35
N LEU A 90 14.33 -9.15 -9.84
CA LEU A 90 13.00 -8.64 -10.19
C LEU A 90 12.90 -8.33 -11.68
N THR A 91 13.91 -7.65 -12.25
CA THR A 91 13.97 -7.35 -13.69
C THR A 91 13.88 -8.63 -14.53
N GLY A 92 14.65 -9.66 -14.15
CA GLY A 92 14.61 -10.96 -14.82
C GLY A 92 13.23 -11.63 -14.73
N LEU A 93 12.58 -11.55 -13.56
CA LEU A 93 11.23 -12.12 -13.35
C LEU A 93 10.19 -11.38 -14.21
N VAL A 94 10.15 -10.05 -14.14
CA VAL A 94 9.22 -9.20 -14.91
C VAL A 94 9.40 -9.41 -16.39
N ARG A 95 10.65 -9.44 -16.88
CA ARG A 95 10.95 -9.66 -18.31
C ARG A 95 10.44 -11.00 -18.81
N ARG A 96 10.62 -12.09 -18.06
CA ARG A 96 10.06 -13.41 -18.43
C ARG A 96 8.53 -13.37 -18.52
N ARG A 97 7.85 -12.75 -17.55
CA ARG A 97 6.39 -12.61 -17.56
C ARG A 97 5.93 -11.78 -18.75
N VAL A 98 6.52 -10.61 -18.97
CA VAL A 98 6.20 -9.72 -20.10
C VAL A 98 6.43 -10.42 -21.44
N THR A 99 7.48 -11.23 -21.59
CA THR A 99 7.73 -12.02 -22.80
C THR A 99 6.60 -13.03 -23.07
N ALA A 100 6.15 -13.74 -22.04
CA ALA A 100 5.04 -14.71 -22.16
C ALA A 100 3.72 -13.99 -22.49
N LEU A 101 3.41 -12.89 -21.80
CA LEU A 101 2.22 -12.07 -22.09
C LEU A 101 2.25 -11.48 -23.49
N SER A 102 3.41 -11.01 -23.97
CA SER A 102 3.58 -10.49 -25.32
C SER A 102 3.34 -11.56 -26.40
N ALA A 103 3.70 -12.82 -26.14
CA ALA A 103 3.44 -13.92 -27.06
C ALA A 103 1.92 -14.19 -27.18
N ARG A 104 1.21 -14.23 -26.07
CA ARG A 104 -0.25 -14.41 -26.02
C ARG A 104 -1.00 -13.25 -26.69
N LEU A 105 -0.59 -12.01 -26.40
CA LEU A 105 -1.16 -10.81 -27.06
C LEU A 105 -0.97 -10.83 -28.57
N ARG A 106 0.19 -11.30 -29.07
CA ARG A 106 0.42 -11.48 -30.52
C ARG A 106 -0.45 -12.58 -31.13
N ALA A 107 -0.83 -13.59 -30.34
CA ALA A 107 -1.78 -14.63 -30.74
C ALA A 107 -3.24 -14.15 -30.70
N GLY A 108 -3.50 -12.89 -30.30
CA GLY A 108 -4.85 -12.34 -30.17
C GLY A 108 -5.55 -12.65 -28.84
N GLU A 109 -4.85 -13.25 -27.89
CA GLU A 109 -5.42 -13.56 -26.58
C GLU A 109 -5.40 -12.31 -25.68
N PRO A 110 -6.50 -11.97 -24.98
CA PRO A 110 -6.48 -10.96 -23.94
C PRO A 110 -5.71 -11.48 -22.72
N VAL A 111 -5.02 -10.56 -22.01
CA VAL A 111 -4.27 -10.86 -20.79
C VAL A 111 -4.67 -9.94 -19.65
N ASP A 112 -4.74 -10.48 -18.44
CA ASP A 112 -5.00 -9.69 -17.21
C ASP A 112 -3.67 -9.30 -16.55
N LEU A 113 -3.26 -8.04 -16.73
CA LEU A 113 -2.02 -7.51 -16.15
C LEU A 113 -2.05 -7.41 -14.62
N TYR A 114 -3.23 -7.31 -14.00
CA TYR A 114 -3.31 -7.42 -12.56
C TYR A 114 -2.95 -8.83 -12.11
N ALA A 115 -3.69 -9.83 -12.56
CA ALA A 115 -3.53 -11.21 -12.09
C ALA A 115 -2.16 -11.81 -12.46
N GLU A 116 -1.67 -11.53 -13.68
CA GLU A 116 -0.50 -12.19 -14.24
C GLU A 116 0.82 -11.42 -14.04
N LEU A 117 0.75 -10.16 -13.61
CA LEU A 117 1.95 -9.33 -13.42
C LEU A 117 1.96 -8.59 -12.08
N ALA A 118 0.93 -7.75 -11.79
CA ALA A 118 1.01 -6.82 -10.67
C ALA A 118 0.68 -7.44 -9.30
N ALA A 119 -0.18 -8.48 -9.26
CA ALA A 119 -0.80 -8.96 -8.03
C ALA A 119 0.21 -9.51 -7.01
N ASP A 120 1.17 -10.30 -7.43
CA ASP A 120 2.07 -11.05 -6.56
C ASP A 120 3.51 -10.53 -6.53
N LEU A 121 3.95 -9.73 -7.54
CA LEU A 121 5.33 -9.26 -7.62
C LEU A 121 5.83 -8.58 -6.34
N PRO A 122 5.09 -7.62 -5.73
CA PRO A 122 5.56 -6.95 -4.52
C PRO A 122 5.70 -7.91 -3.33
N LEU A 123 4.82 -8.90 -3.23
CA LEU A 123 4.91 -9.91 -2.20
C LEU A 123 6.14 -10.79 -2.38
N LEU A 124 6.45 -11.20 -3.60
CA LEU A 124 7.63 -12.01 -3.90
C LEU A 124 8.93 -11.28 -3.54
N VAL A 125 9.01 -9.97 -3.78
CA VAL A 125 10.17 -9.16 -3.38
C VAL A 125 10.23 -9.01 -1.87
N LEU A 126 9.11 -8.67 -1.24
CA LEU A 126 9.05 -8.48 0.22
C LEU A 126 9.37 -9.78 0.97
N ALA A 127 8.84 -10.92 0.52
CA ALA A 127 9.12 -12.23 1.12
C ALA A 127 10.63 -12.54 1.15
N ARG A 128 11.35 -12.19 0.07
CA ARG A 128 12.82 -12.34 0.03
C ARG A 128 13.53 -11.42 1.02
N LEU A 129 13.00 -10.21 1.26
CA LEU A 129 13.60 -9.23 2.17
C LEU A 129 13.37 -9.56 3.65
N VAL A 130 12.31 -10.30 3.97
CA VAL A 130 11.94 -10.70 5.34
C VAL A 130 12.07 -12.20 5.61
N ASP A 131 12.69 -12.92 4.68
CA ASP A 131 12.95 -14.38 4.75
C ASP A 131 11.66 -15.22 4.93
N LEU A 132 10.53 -14.75 4.34
CA LEU A 132 9.27 -15.51 4.34
C LEU A 132 9.33 -16.62 3.27
N PRO A 133 8.94 -17.86 3.60
CA PRO A 133 8.91 -18.96 2.63
C PRO A 133 8.04 -18.65 1.40
N ALA A 134 8.56 -18.92 0.20
CA ALA A 134 7.86 -18.63 -1.05
C ALA A 134 6.54 -19.43 -1.22
N ALA A 135 6.44 -20.60 -0.60
CA ALA A 135 5.24 -21.45 -0.63
C ALA A 135 4.01 -20.74 -0.02
N ASP A 136 4.22 -19.77 0.87
CA ASP A 136 3.16 -19.07 1.57
C ASP A 136 2.65 -17.83 0.82
N ALA A 137 3.28 -17.46 -0.31
CA ALA A 137 2.98 -16.20 -0.99
C ALA A 137 1.52 -16.08 -1.47
N ALA A 138 0.95 -17.15 -2.06
CA ALA A 138 -0.44 -17.12 -2.54
C ALA A 138 -1.44 -16.96 -1.38
N VAL A 139 -1.17 -17.65 -0.27
CA VAL A 139 -1.98 -17.60 0.96
C VAL A 139 -1.88 -16.21 1.60
N VAL A 140 -0.68 -15.63 1.67
CA VAL A 140 -0.47 -14.26 2.19
C VAL A 140 -1.22 -13.23 1.34
N LYS A 141 -1.28 -13.42 0.00
CA LYS A 141 -2.02 -12.51 -0.89
C LYS A 141 -3.52 -12.47 -0.57
N GLU A 142 -4.14 -13.64 -0.42
CA GLU A 142 -5.55 -13.75 -0.04
C GLU A 142 -5.82 -13.10 1.32
N PHE A 143 -5.02 -13.43 2.31
CA PHE A 143 -5.15 -12.91 3.67
C PHE A 143 -4.95 -11.40 3.75
N SER A 144 -3.98 -10.84 3.03
CA SER A 144 -3.72 -9.40 3.02
C SER A 144 -4.90 -8.63 2.43
N ARG A 145 -5.49 -9.12 1.35
CA ARG A 145 -6.66 -8.51 0.73
C ARG A 145 -7.87 -8.55 1.68
N ALA A 146 -8.09 -9.69 2.36
CA ALA A 146 -9.15 -9.83 3.36
C ALA A 146 -8.95 -8.85 4.53
N ALA A 147 -7.71 -8.62 4.97
CA ALA A 147 -7.40 -7.66 6.02
C ALA A 147 -7.71 -6.21 5.58
N LEU A 148 -7.37 -5.82 4.35
CA LEU A 148 -7.71 -4.48 3.83
C LEU A 148 -9.22 -4.26 3.78
N GLU A 149 -9.97 -5.27 3.40
CA GLU A 149 -11.43 -5.21 3.37
C GLU A 149 -12.01 -5.09 4.79
N LEU A 150 -11.60 -5.97 5.72
CA LEU A 150 -12.11 -6.01 7.08
C LEU A 150 -11.91 -4.70 7.85
N PHE A 151 -10.76 -4.04 7.68
CA PHE A 151 -10.43 -2.85 8.47
C PHE A 151 -10.82 -1.53 7.80
N TRP A 152 -10.94 -1.46 6.47
CA TRP A 152 -11.12 -0.18 5.78
C TRP A 152 -12.30 -0.12 4.80
N ALA A 153 -13.07 -1.22 4.62
CA ALA A 153 -14.27 -1.20 3.80
C ALA A 153 -15.55 -1.05 4.64
N PRO A 154 -16.62 -0.43 4.10
CA PRO A 154 -17.95 -0.49 4.68
C PRO A 154 -18.54 -1.88 4.47
N LEU A 155 -18.80 -2.61 5.56
CA LEU A 155 -19.15 -4.03 5.51
C LEU A 155 -20.44 -4.33 6.28
N ASP A 156 -21.21 -5.30 5.80
CA ASP A 156 -22.26 -5.94 6.58
C ASP A 156 -21.69 -7.00 7.56
N ALA A 157 -22.49 -7.40 8.53
CA ALA A 157 -22.07 -8.35 9.56
C ALA A 157 -21.73 -9.76 9.02
N PRO A 158 -22.45 -10.34 8.04
CA PRO A 158 -22.08 -11.61 7.42
C PRO A 158 -20.70 -11.56 6.75
N ARG A 159 -20.41 -10.50 6.00
CA ARG A 159 -19.09 -10.34 5.36
C ARG A 159 -17.98 -10.17 6.36
N GLN A 160 -18.18 -9.37 7.42
CA GLN A 160 -17.21 -9.22 8.50
C GLN A 160 -16.90 -10.56 9.19
N LEU A 161 -17.89 -11.44 9.36
CA LEU A 161 -17.68 -12.76 9.97
C LEU A 161 -16.75 -13.65 9.13
N VAL A 162 -16.97 -13.70 7.80
CA VAL A 162 -16.12 -14.45 6.88
C VAL A 162 -14.68 -13.90 6.86
N LEU A 163 -14.54 -12.58 6.80
CA LEU A 163 -13.23 -11.93 6.79
C LEU A 163 -12.50 -12.08 8.12
N ALA A 164 -13.22 -12.08 9.26
CA ALA A 164 -12.64 -12.31 10.57
C ALA A 164 -11.98 -13.69 10.68
N ASP A 165 -12.60 -14.74 10.11
CA ASP A 165 -12.00 -16.06 10.06
C ASP A 165 -10.71 -16.07 9.23
N THR A 166 -10.77 -15.50 8.02
CA THR A 166 -9.61 -15.42 7.12
C THR A 166 -8.45 -14.64 7.77
N VAL A 167 -8.73 -13.49 8.37
CA VAL A 167 -7.72 -12.64 9.05
C VAL A 167 -7.20 -13.32 10.32
N GLY A 168 -8.04 -14.02 11.05
CA GLY A 168 -7.64 -14.80 12.23
C GLY A 168 -6.65 -15.92 11.87
N ARG A 169 -6.93 -16.68 10.80
CA ARG A 169 -6.02 -17.71 10.26
C ARG A 169 -4.68 -17.10 9.85
N PHE A 170 -4.71 -15.95 9.17
CA PHE A 170 -3.49 -15.24 8.79
C PHE A 170 -2.64 -14.87 10.01
N HIS A 171 -3.26 -14.30 11.04
CA HIS A 171 -2.56 -13.95 12.27
C HIS A 171 -1.95 -15.19 12.95
N ALA A 172 -2.65 -16.31 12.99
CA ALA A 172 -2.14 -17.57 13.54
C ALA A 172 -0.91 -18.06 12.77
N MET A 173 -0.98 -18.08 11.44
CA MET A 173 0.13 -18.44 10.56
C MET A 173 1.37 -17.54 10.82
N LEU A 174 1.18 -16.23 10.91
CA LEU A 174 2.27 -15.30 11.20
C LEU A 174 2.87 -15.50 12.59
N ARG A 175 2.07 -15.85 13.57
CA ARG A 175 2.54 -16.16 14.93
C ARG A 175 3.43 -17.41 14.93
N ASP A 176 3.03 -18.47 14.21
CA ASP A 176 3.81 -19.70 14.10
C ASP A 176 5.14 -19.43 13.38
N PHE A 177 5.13 -18.66 12.30
CA PHE A 177 6.34 -18.19 11.62
C PHE A 177 7.23 -17.34 12.55
N ALA A 178 6.65 -16.34 13.23
CA ALA A 178 7.41 -15.42 14.08
C ALA A 178 8.06 -16.11 15.30
N ALA A 179 7.57 -17.27 15.71
CA ALA A 179 8.12 -18.02 16.84
C ALA A 179 9.57 -18.49 16.59
N THR A 180 9.92 -18.82 15.34
CA THR A 180 11.21 -19.40 14.96
C THR A 180 12.00 -18.56 13.95
N ALA A 181 11.36 -17.57 13.31
CA ALA A 181 12.01 -16.72 12.32
C ALA A 181 13.22 -15.96 12.89
N GLY A 182 14.26 -15.86 12.08
CA GLY A 182 15.44 -15.02 12.32
C GLY A 182 15.29 -13.61 11.75
N GLY A 183 16.43 -12.99 11.41
CA GLY A 183 16.49 -11.70 10.74
C GLY A 183 15.68 -10.61 11.46
N MET A 184 14.94 -9.79 10.71
CA MET A 184 14.11 -8.71 11.24
C MET A 184 13.11 -9.19 12.30
N VAL A 185 12.47 -10.33 12.09
CA VAL A 185 11.46 -10.86 13.01
C VAL A 185 12.09 -11.33 14.32
N GLY A 186 13.27 -11.97 14.24
CA GLY A 186 14.07 -12.34 15.40
C GLY A 186 14.50 -11.12 16.21
N GLU A 187 15.03 -10.08 15.58
CA GLU A 187 15.39 -8.82 16.23
C GLU A 187 14.19 -8.15 16.92
N LEU A 188 13.01 -8.14 16.27
CA LEU A 188 11.78 -7.62 16.89
C LEU A 188 11.36 -8.46 18.10
N ARG A 189 11.52 -9.78 18.07
CA ARG A 189 11.22 -10.67 19.19
C ARG A 189 12.15 -10.37 20.38
N ASP A 190 13.44 -10.24 20.13
CA ASP A 190 14.45 -9.95 21.16
C ASP A 190 14.22 -8.56 21.77
N TYR A 191 13.96 -7.56 20.94
CA TYR A 191 13.60 -6.21 21.39
C TYR A 191 12.33 -6.22 22.26
N THR A 192 11.30 -6.96 21.82
CA THR A 192 10.02 -7.12 22.53
C THR A 192 10.24 -7.70 23.93
N ALA A 193 11.02 -8.75 24.04
CA ALA A 193 11.34 -9.41 25.32
C ALA A 193 12.15 -8.48 26.23
N ALA A 194 13.17 -7.81 25.71
CA ALA A 194 14.05 -6.92 26.48
C ALA A 194 13.32 -5.69 27.04
N HIS A 195 12.25 -5.23 26.40
CA HIS A 195 11.53 -4.01 26.79
C HIS A 195 10.12 -4.27 27.38
N GLY A 196 9.77 -5.53 27.66
CA GLY A 196 8.48 -5.90 28.25
C GLY A 196 7.26 -5.52 27.39
N LEU A 197 7.43 -5.48 26.06
CA LEU A 197 6.33 -5.20 25.14
C LEU A 197 5.41 -6.43 25.00
N HIS A 198 4.24 -6.22 24.40
CA HIS A 198 3.33 -7.33 24.15
C HIS A 198 3.99 -8.39 23.24
N ARG A 199 3.92 -9.66 23.63
CA ARG A 199 4.59 -10.79 22.92
C ARG A 199 4.26 -10.88 21.43
N ASP A 200 3.08 -10.39 20.99
CA ASP A 200 2.63 -10.41 19.61
C ASP A 200 3.11 -9.14 18.83
N THR A 201 4.01 -8.30 19.40
CA THR A 201 4.58 -7.15 18.70
C THR A 201 5.28 -7.54 17.39
N PRO A 202 6.11 -8.61 17.32
CA PRO A 202 6.69 -9.05 16.05
C PRO A 202 5.64 -9.50 15.04
N VAL A 203 4.59 -10.18 15.50
CA VAL A 203 3.46 -10.63 14.66
C VAL A 203 2.70 -9.44 14.09
N GLY A 204 2.38 -8.45 14.94
CA GLY A 204 1.69 -7.22 14.50
C GLY A 204 2.51 -6.40 13.51
N ALA A 205 3.83 -6.30 13.70
CA ALA A 205 4.72 -5.61 12.77
C ALA A 205 4.79 -6.34 11.42
N LEU A 206 4.94 -7.66 11.43
CA LEU A 206 4.97 -8.50 10.23
C LEU A 206 3.61 -8.48 9.51
N PHE A 207 2.49 -8.60 10.23
CA PHE A 207 1.14 -8.50 9.69
C PHE A 207 0.96 -7.21 8.90
N PHE A 208 1.26 -6.07 9.53
CA PHE A 208 1.11 -4.78 8.87
C PHE A 208 2.09 -4.62 7.69
N LEU A 209 3.32 -5.06 7.84
CA LEU A 209 4.33 -4.98 6.78
C LEU A 209 3.90 -5.77 5.53
N LEU A 210 3.38 -6.99 5.70
CA LEU A 210 2.91 -7.83 4.59
C LEU A 210 1.64 -7.26 3.94
N VAL A 211 0.68 -6.80 4.73
CA VAL A 211 -0.55 -6.18 4.20
C VAL A 211 -0.23 -4.88 3.46
N ALA A 212 0.50 -3.96 4.09
CA ALA A 212 0.78 -2.65 3.52
C ALA A 212 1.86 -2.70 2.43
N GLY A 213 2.84 -3.57 2.55
CA GLY A 213 4.01 -3.59 1.64
C GLY A 213 3.71 -4.22 0.28
N GLN A 214 2.82 -5.21 0.22
CA GLN A 214 2.52 -5.86 -1.05
C GLN A 214 1.23 -5.36 -1.72
N GLU A 215 0.16 -5.14 -0.97
CA GLU A 215 -1.11 -4.72 -1.56
C GLU A 215 -1.03 -3.33 -2.17
N THR A 216 -0.40 -2.36 -1.48
CA THR A 216 -0.32 -0.99 -1.98
C THR A 216 0.49 -0.88 -3.26
N THR A 217 1.61 -1.59 -3.37
CA THR A 217 2.43 -1.57 -4.59
C THR A 217 1.72 -2.31 -5.73
N SER A 218 1.07 -3.45 -5.47
CA SER A 218 0.24 -4.16 -6.46
C SER A 218 -0.88 -3.27 -7.02
N GLN A 219 -1.58 -2.54 -6.14
CA GLN A 219 -2.63 -1.59 -6.52
C GLN A 219 -2.06 -0.42 -7.33
N PHE A 220 -0.94 0.14 -6.89
CA PHE A 220 -0.26 1.22 -7.62
C PHE A 220 0.17 0.79 -9.01
N LEU A 221 0.82 -0.36 -9.15
CA LEU A 221 1.23 -0.91 -10.44
C LEU A 221 0.05 -1.05 -11.39
N THR A 222 -1.06 -1.61 -10.93
CA THR A 222 -2.27 -1.80 -11.72
C THR A 222 -2.83 -0.46 -12.25
N LEU A 223 -2.95 0.54 -11.36
CA LEU A 223 -3.48 1.85 -11.69
C LEU A 223 -2.53 2.63 -12.60
N LEU A 224 -1.22 2.57 -12.35
CA LEU A 224 -0.21 3.23 -13.17
C LEU A 224 -0.17 2.63 -14.59
N LEU A 225 -0.15 1.30 -14.73
CA LEU A 225 -0.17 0.65 -16.03
C LEU A 225 -1.45 0.96 -16.81
N HIS A 226 -2.60 1.00 -16.14
CA HIS A 226 -3.85 1.43 -16.75
C HIS A 226 -3.78 2.89 -17.20
N ARG A 227 -3.29 3.81 -16.35
CA ARG A 227 -3.10 5.22 -16.72
C ARG A 227 -2.25 5.35 -17.98
N LEU A 228 -1.14 4.62 -18.06
CA LEU A 228 -0.21 4.69 -19.18
C LEU A 228 -0.81 4.26 -20.53
N THR A 229 -1.86 3.43 -20.55
CA THR A 229 -2.57 3.10 -21.80
C THR A 229 -3.26 4.32 -22.44
N GLY A 230 -3.63 5.31 -21.61
CA GLY A 230 -4.20 6.60 -22.05
C GLY A 230 -3.16 7.67 -22.37
N GLU A 231 -1.85 7.37 -22.24
CA GLU A 231 -0.76 8.36 -22.35
C GLU A 231 0.25 8.00 -23.48
N PRO A 232 -0.18 7.96 -24.75
CA PRO A 232 0.67 7.51 -25.85
C PRO A 232 1.93 8.35 -26.05
N ALA A 233 1.88 9.65 -25.76
CA ALA A 233 3.04 10.55 -25.82
C ALA A 233 4.10 10.18 -24.76
N VAL A 234 3.67 9.80 -23.56
CA VAL A 234 4.56 9.34 -22.47
C VAL A 234 5.21 8.02 -22.85
N LEU A 235 4.41 7.03 -23.32
CA LEU A 235 4.93 5.74 -23.78
C LEU A 235 5.94 5.90 -24.94
N ALA A 236 5.68 6.83 -25.87
CA ALA A 236 6.63 7.16 -26.93
C ALA A 236 7.89 7.84 -26.40
N GLY A 237 7.77 8.73 -25.40
CA GLY A 237 8.89 9.37 -24.73
C GLY A 237 9.79 8.38 -23.99
N LEU A 238 9.21 7.43 -23.26
CA LEU A 238 9.92 6.32 -22.61
C LEU A 238 10.72 5.51 -23.65
N ALA A 239 10.09 5.16 -24.78
CA ALA A 239 10.74 4.38 -25.84
C ALA A 239 11.93 5.11 -26.50
N ARG A 240 11.88 6.44 -26.57
CA ARG A 240 12.97 7.27 -27.09
C ARG A 240 14.02 7.66 -26.05
N GLY A 241 13.78 7.35 -24.75
CA GLY A 241 14.63 7.81 -23.66
C GLY A 241 14.54 9.31 -23.36
N THR A 242 13.49 10.00 -23.84
CA THR A 242 13.27 11.45 -23.60
C THR A 242 12.46 11.72 -22.33
N ILE A 243 11.84 10.69 -21.76
CA ILE A 243 11.16 10.73 -20.48
C ILE A 243 11.80 9.66 -19.59
N ALA A 244 12.20 10.04 -18.38
CA ALA A 244 12.75 9.12 -17.41
C ALA A 244 11.65 8.28 -16.76
N VAL A 245 11.91 6.98 -16.54
CA VAL A 245 10.97 6.07 -15.89
C VAL A 245 10.62 6.55 -14.47
N ASP A 246 11.61 7.07 -13.73
CA ASP A 246 11.41 7.58 -12.38
C ASP A 246 10.41 8.76 -12.35
N ASP A 247 10.43 9.62 -13.36
CA ASP A 247 9.48 10.73 -13.46
C ASP A 247 8.05 10.24 -13.74
N VAL A 248 7.91 9.16 -14.51
CA VAL A 248 6.61 8.48 -14.72
C VAL A 248 6.10 7.89 -13.41
N VAL A 249 6.96 7.24 -12.62
CA VAL A 249 6.60 6.68 -11.32
C VAL A 249 6.17 7.77 -10.33
N GLU A 250 6.92 8.87 -10.22
CA GLU A 250 6.58 9.97 -9.31
C GLU A 250 5.26 10.65 -9.69
N GLU A 251 5.02 10.83 -10.98
CA GLU A 251 3.76 11.40 -11.48
C GLU A 251 2.59 10.45 -11.26
N GLY A 252 2.82 9.15 -11.44
CA GLY A 252 1.84 8.11 -11.09
C GLY A 252 1.50 8.14 -9.60
N LEU A 253 2.49 8.20 -8.72
CA LEU A 253 2.26 8.31 -7.27
C LEU A 253 1.48 9.57 -6.88
N ARG A 254 1.67 10.66 -7.61
CA ARG A 254 0.94 11.91 -7.40
C ARG A 254 -0.55 11.79 -7.74
N LEU A 255 -0.88 11.18 -8.89
CA LEU A 255 -2.25 11.13 -9.41
C LEU A 255 -3.01 9.87 -9.00
N GLU A 256 -2.31 8.75 -8.90
CA GLU A 256 -2.89 7.42 -8.62
C GLU A 256 -2.31 6.81 -7.33
N PRO A 257 -2.25 7.55 -6.18
CA PRO A 257 -1.75 6.94 -4.97
C PRO A 257 -2.66 5.76 -4.56
N PRO A 258 -2.08 4.61 -4.22
CA PRO A 258 -2.85 3.43 -3.81
C PRO A 258 -3.58 3.64 -2.48
N ILE A 259 -3.05 4.55 -1.66
CA ILE A 259 -3.66 5.02 -0.42
C ILE A 259 -4.16 6.45 -0.62
N PRO A 260 -5.44 6.65 -1.04
CA PRO A 260 -6.00 7.98 -1.24
C PRO A 260 -6.19 8.77 0.04
N THR A 261 -6.42 8.10 1.18
CA THR A 261 -6.62 8.75 2.47
C THR A 261 -5.91 8.00 3.60
N TRP A 262 -5.58 8.72 4.68
CA TRP A 262 -5.07 8.13 5.90
C TRP A 262 -5.69 8.78 7.13
N ARG A 263 -5.63 8.10 8.29
CA ARG A 263 -6.33 8.56 9.50
C ARG A 263 -5.38 9.01 10.61
N ARG A 264 -5.89 9.92 11.45
CA ARG A 264 -5.33 10.31 12.74
C ARG A 264 -6.48 10.55 13.73
N VAL A 265 -6.16 10.58 15.00
CA VAL A 265 -7.09 10.96 16.08
C VAL A 265 -6.44 12.03 16.95
N THR A 266 -7.23 13.05 17.37
CA THR A 266 -6.75 14.11 18.24
C THR A 266 -6.58 13.62 19.67
N ALA A 267 -5.40 13.86 20.26
CA ALA A 267 -5.11 13.58 21.67
C ALA A 267 -5.71 14.62 22.61
N TYR A 268 -5.85 15.86 22.11
CA TYR A 268 -6.29 17.04 22.85
C TYR A 268 -7.27 17.85 21.99
N ASP A 269 -7.99 18.78 22.62
CA ASP A 269 -8.70 19.85 21.91
C ASP A 269 -7.68 20.68 21.15
N THR A 270 -7.88 20.89 19.86
CA THR A 270 -6.96 21.60 18.99
C THR A 270 -7.71 22.37 17.90
N GLU A 271 -6.96 23.08 17.06
CA GLU A 271 -7.47 23.82 15.93
C GLU A 271 -6.72 23.43 14.64
N LEU A 272 -7.48 23.24 13.56
CA LEU A 272 -6.95 23.07 12.21
C LEU A 272 -7.57 24.13 11.29
N ASP A 273 -6.73 25.09 10.84
CA ASP A 273 -7.12 26.17 9.94
C ASP A 273 -8.36 26.96 10.40
N GLY A 274 -8.39 27.36 11.66
CA GLY A 274 -9.51 28.11 12.24
C GLY A 274 -10.71 27.25 12.63
N VAL A 275 -10.62 25.91 12.45
CA VAL A 275 -11.68 24.98 12.84
C VAL A 275 -11.31 24.28 14.14
N ALA A 276 -12.11 24.46 15.19
CA ALA A 276 -11.95 23.74 16.44
C ALA A 276 -12.18 22.24 16.25
N VAL A 277 -11.24 21.43 16.71
CA VAL A 277 -11.26 19.97 16.61
C VAL A 277 -11.14 19.38 18.02
N PRO A 278 -12.24 18.85 18.58
CA PRO A 278 -12.20 18.27 19.93
C PRO A 278 -11.30 17.05 20.04
N ARG A 279 -10.83 16.75 21.25
CA ARG A 279 -10.15 15.50 21.61
C ARG A 279 -10.95 14.28 21.15
N GLY A 280 -10.26 13.24 20.71
CA GLY A 280 -10.84 11.98 20.24
C GLY A 280 -11.51 12.08 18.88
N ARG A 281 -11.38 13.21 18.17
CA ARG A 281 -11.94 13.36 16.83
C ARG A 281 -11.08 12.68 15.79
N SER A 282 -11.72 11.83 14.97
CA SER A 282 -11.06 11.22 13.82
C SER A 282 -10.84 12.25 12.71
N ILE A 283 -9.61 12.27 12.18
CA ILE A 283 -9.18 13.12 11.07
C ILE A 283 -8.85 12.22 9.88
N VAL A 284 -9.40 12.53 8.71
CA VAL A 284 -9.06 11.90 7.43
C VAL A 284 -8.18 12.87 6.64
N LEU A 285 -6.97 12.46 6.38
CA LEU A 285 -6.00 13.16 5.53
C LEU A 285 -6.21 12.70 4.08
N TRP A 286 -6.69 13.56 3.20
CA TRP A 286 -6.97 13.21 1.81
C TRP A 286 -5.71 13.39 0.96
N LEU A 287 -4.83 12.39 0.98
CA LEU A 287 -3.51 12.39 0.33
C LEU A 287 -3.60 12.51 -1.19
N ALA A 288 -4.56 11.80 -1.82
CA ALA A 288 -4.79 11.88 -3.26
C ALA A 288 -5.18 13.31 -3.67
N ARG A 289 -6.10 13.96 -2.93
CA ARG A 289 -6.48 15.35 -3.22
C ARG A 289 -5.31 16.31 -3.06
N ALA A 290 -4.47 16.10 -2.06
CA ALA A 290 -3.27 16.91 -1.84
C ALA A 290 -2.31 16.83 -3.04
N GLY A 291 -2.21 15.70 -3.72
CA GLY A 291 -1.39 15.51 -4.91
C GLY A 291 -1.73 16.48 -6.05
N HIS A 292 -3.00 16.88 -6.17
CA HIS A 292 -3.43 17.86 -7.18
C HIS A 292 -2.97 19.31 -6.85
N HIS A 293 -2.67 19.61 -5.61
CA HIS A 293 -2.30 20.97 -5.18
C HIS A 293 -0.79 21.25 -5.22
N VAL A 294 0.04 20.26 -5.53
CA VAL A 294 1.51 20.42 -5.44
C VAL A 294 2.19 20.59 -6.78
N ALA A 295 1.51 20.35 -7.88
CA ALA A 295 2.07 20.34 -9.24
C ALA A 295 1.56 21.49 -10.11
N GLU A 296 2.33 21.86 -11.12
CA GLU A 296 2.02 22.94 -12.06
C GLU A 296 0.80 22.61 -12.92
N HIS A 297 0.71 21.36 -13.38
CA HIS A 297 -0.45 20.81 -14.08
C HIS A 297 -1.20 19.83 -13.16
N PRO A 298 -2.17 20.31 -12.35
CA PRO A 298 -2.77 19.55 -11.24
C PRO A 298 -3.42 18.24 -11.66
N HIS A 299 -4.05 18.21 -12.84
CA HIS A 299 -4.89 17.12 -13.30
C HIS A 299 -4.29 16.30 -14.44
N ASP A 300 -3.25 16.83 -15.11
CA ASP A 300 -2.63 16.19 -16.25
C ASP A 300 -1.50 15.27 -15.81
N PHE A 301 -1.26 14.21 -16.59
CA PHE A 301 -0.15 13.29 -16.38
C PHE A 301 1.09 13.80 -17.13
N VAL A 302 1.90 14.62 -16.47
CA VAL A 302 3.08 15.25 -17.04
C VAL A 302 4.34 14.82 -16.28
N PRO A 303 4.98 13.69 -16.66
CA PRO A 303 6.20 13.21 -15.98
C PRO A 303 7.31 14.29 -16.00
N GLY A 304 7.92 14.48 -14.83
CA GLY A 304 9.01 15.45 -14.65
C GLY A 304 8.55 16.89 -14.42
N GLN A 305 7.26 17.20 -14.40
CA GLN A 305 6.76 18.53 -14.10
C GLN A 305 7.19 19.03 -12.71
N ARG A 306 7.26 20.35 -12.57
CA ARG A 306 7.56 20.98 -11.28
C ARG A 306 6.50 20.60 -10.23
N GLY A 307 6.96 20.07 -9.11
CA GLY A 307 6.12 19.73 -7.97
C GLY A 307 5.65 18.27 -7.92
N SER A 308 5.80 17.45 -8.98
CA SER A 308 5.35 16.04 -8.99
C SER A 308 5.92 15.26 -7.79
N ARG A 309 7.19 15.47 -7.42
CA ARG A 309 7.86 14.82 -6.29
C ARG A 309 7.43 15.34 -4.89
N ARG A 310 6.52 16.33 -4.82
CA ARG A 310 6.00 16.88 -3.55
C ARG A 310 4.73 16.18 -3.06
N HIS A 311 4.28 15.16 -3.78
CA HIS A 311 3.11 14.35 -3.39
C HIS A 311 3.28 13.73 -2.00
N LEU A 312 2.15 13.37 -1.38
CA LEU A 312 2.08 12.76 -0.05
C LEU A 312 1.69 11.27 -0.10
N ALA A 313 1.89 10.59 -1.22
CA ALA A 313 1.54 9.16 -1.36
C ALA A 313 2.25 8.25 -0.33
N PHE A 314 3.42 8.66 0.15
CA PHE A 314 4.18 7.97 1.20
C PHE A 314 4.04 8.61 2.59
N GLY A 315 3.10 9.54 2.76
CA GLY A 315 2.97 10.32 3.99
C GLY A 315 4.17 11.23 4.26
N ALA A 316 4.30 11.67 5.52
CA ALA A 316 5.39 12.51 6.02
C ALA A 316 5.63 12.26 7.52
N GLY A 317 6.66 12.88 8.09
CA GLY A 317 6.99 12.82 9.53
C GLY A 317 7.48 11.43 9.97
N ALA A 318 7.35 11.17 11.28
CA ALA A 318 7.83 9.94 11.93
C ALA A 318 7.26 8.65 11.32
N HIS A 319 6.04 8.70 10.78
CA HIS A 319 5.34 7.57 10.17
C HIS A 319 5.41 7.57 8.63
N ARG A 320 6.36 8.30 8.02
CA ARG A 320 6.57 8.22 6.57
C ARG A 320 6.85 6.78 6.15
N CYS A 321 6.31 6.35 5.01
CA CYS A 321 6.45 4.98 4.51
C CYS A 321 7.91 4.50 4.52
N VAL A 322 8.15 3.38 5.21
CA VAL A 322 9.49 2.76 5.30
C VAL A 322 9.87 2.06 3.99
N GLY A 323 8.87 1.57 3.22
CA GLY A 323 9.04 0.89 1.93
C GLY A 323 9.05 1.80 0.71
N ALA A 324 9.13 3.14 0.87
CA ALA A 324 8.99 4.08 -0.24
C ALA A 324 10.01 3.86 -1.37
N GLN A 325 11.23 3.44 -1.05
CA GLN A 325 12.26 3.15 -2.05
C GLN A 325 12.00 1.81 -2.74
N LEU A 326 11.57 0.81 -1.99
CA LEU A 326 11.18 -0.50 -2.53
C LEU A 326 10.08 -0.35 -3.58
N SER A 327 8.99 0.32 -3.21
CA SER A 327 7.85 0.56 -4.13
C SER A 327 8.24 1.32 -5.40
N ARG A 328 9.13 2.30 -5.29
CA ARG A 328 9.67 3.03 -6.46
C ARG A 328 10.50 2.14 -7.37
N MET A 329 11.39 1.34 -6.81
CA MET A 329 12.22 0.41 -7.57
C MET A 329 11.36 -0.62 -8.30
N GLU A 330 10.38 -1.21 -7.61
CA GLU A 330 9.44 -2.17 -8.20
C GLU A 330 8.65 -1.54 -9.36
N ALA A 331 8.11 -0.34 -9.14
CA ALA A 331 7.36 0.37 -10.17
C ALA A 331 8.24 0.76 -11.38
N ALA A 332 9.46 1.22 -11.14
CA ALA A 332 10.38 1.56 -12.21
C ALA A 332 10.72 0.35 -13.09
N VAL A 333 11.00 -0.81 -12.48
CA VAL A 333 11.27 -2.06 -13.21
C VAL A 333 10.05 -2.48 -14.02
N VAL A 334 8.85 -2.48 -13.40
CA VAL A 334 7.63 -2.91 -14.08
C VAL A 334 7.29 -1.98 -15.23
N VAL A 335 7.33 -0.66 -15.06
CA VAL A 335 7.07 0.32 -16.13
C VAL A 335 8.06 0.17 -17.27
N ALA A 336 9.37 0.04 -16.98
CA ALA A 336 10.40 -0.09 -18.03
C ALA A 336 10.16 -1.32 -18.91
N GLU A 337 9.86 -2.46 -18.30
CA GLU A 337 9.69 -3.73 -19.04
C GLU A 337 8.31 -3.84 -19.72
N THR A 338 7.26 -3.16 -19.21
CA THR A 338 5.90 -3.25 -19.78
C THR A 338 5.58 -2.14 -20.79
N ALA A 339 6.27 -1.00 -20.77
CA ALA A 339 5.97 0.12 -21.65
C ALA A 339 5.89 -0.26 -23.16
N PRO A 340 6.76 -1.14 -23.72
CA PRO A 340 6.64 -1.59 -25.10
C PRO A 340 5.34 -2.32 -25.41
N LEU A 341 4.84 -3.12 -24.45
CA LEU A 341 3.59 -3.88 -24.55
C LEU A 341 2.39 -2.95 -24.53
N LEU A 342 2.40 -1.93 -23.66
CA LEU A 342 1.29 -0.98 -23.49
C LEU A 342 1.09 -0.06 -24.71
N ARG A 343 2.13 0.20 -25.52
CA ARG A 343 2.03 1.06 -26.72
C ARG A 343 0.98 0.61 -27.74
N ARG A 344 0.61 -0.67 -27.74
CA ARG A 344 -0.37 -1.26 -28.64
C ARG A 344 -1.58 -1.81 -27.91
N ALA A 345 -1.67 -1.57 -26.61
CA ALA A 345 -2.73 -2.14 -25.80
C ALA A 345 -4.07 -1.43 -26.03
N GLU A 346 -5.11 -2.22 -26.24
CA GLU A 346 -6.49 -1.80 -26.07
C GLU A 346 -7.01 -2.34 -24.74
N VAL A 347 -7.65 -1.48 -23.95
CA VAL A 347 -8.23 -1.88 -22.66
C VAL A 347 -9.51 -2.66 -22.91
N VAL A 348 -9.54 -3.93 -22.51
CA VAL A 348 -10.73 -4.79 -22.55
C VAL A 348 -11.54 -4.65 -21.27
N ARG A 349 -10.84 -4.63 -20.12
CA ARG A 349 -11.47 -4.42 -18.80
C ARG A 349 -10.59 -3.51 -17.97
N ALA A 350 -11.11 -2.33 -17.66
CA ALA A 350 -10.44 -1.36 -16.81
C ALA A 350 -10.46 -1.82 -15.33
N PRO A 351 -9.49 -1.38 -14.50
CA PRO A 351 -9.51 -1.63 -13.07
C PRO A 351 -10.76 -1.02 -12.42
N TRP A 352 -11.42 -1.81 -11.60
CA TRP A 352 -12.49 -1.32 -10.74
C TRP A 352 -12.02 -1.32 -9.28
N CYS A 353 -12.28 -0.23 -8.56
CA CYS A 353 -11.91 -0.10 -7.16
C CYS A 353 -13.18 -0.13 -6.29
N PRO A 354 -13.31 -1.11 -5.39
CA PRO A 354 -14.43 -1.17 -4.45
C PRO A 354 -14.41 0.00 -3.46
N ASP A 355 -15.53 0.25 -2.80
CA ASP A 355 -15.58 1.27 -1.74
C ASP A 355 -14.69 0.84 -0.57
N ASN A 356 -13.71 1.67 -0.28
CA ASN A 356 -12.74 1.47 0.80
C ASN A 356 -12.20 2.84 1.22
N LEU A 357 -12.15 3.13 2.51
CA LEU A 357 -11.75 4.44 3.00
C LEU A 357 -10.30 4.78 2.64
N SER A 358 -9.40 3.82 2.70
CA SER A 358 -7.96 4.09 2.63
C SER A 358 -7.23 3.39 1.49
N PHE A 359 -7.83 2.40 0.80
CA PHE A 359 -7.16 1.62 -0.24
C PHE A 359 -8.00 1.54 -1.51
N ARG A 360 -7.35 1.57 -2.67
CA ARG A 360 -8.06 1.50 -3.96
C ARG A 360 -8.51 0.08 -4.33
N MET A 361 -7.72 -0.92 -4.06
CA MET A 361 -8.00 -2.36 -4.21
C MET A 361 -8.51 -2.80 -5.60
N PRO A 362 -7.88 -2.39 -6.74
CA PRO A 362 -8.27 -2.91 -8.04
C PRO A 362 -8.12 -4.44 -8.08
N ASP A 363 -8.97 -5.10 -8.86
CA ASP A 363 -9.08 -6.57 -8.93
C ASP A 363 -8.75 -7.15 -10.30
N THR A 364 -8.64 -6.33 -11.32
CA THR A 364 -8.40 -6.74 -12.70
C THR A 364 -7.83 -5.59 -13.52
N PHE A 365 -7.11 -5.91 -14.59
CA PHE A 365 -6.76 -4.99 -15.66
C PHE A 365 -6.45 -5.78 -16.93
N THR A 366 -7.45 -5.99 -17.79
CA THR A 366 -7.33 -6.80 -18.99
C THR A 366 -7.08 -5.94 -20.22
N ILE A 367 -6.08 -6.32 -21.00
CA ILE A 367 -5.74 -5.70 -22.28
C ILE A 367 -5.71 -6.75 -23.39
N ARG A 368 -5.82 -6.28 -24.64
CA ARG A 368 -5.49 -7.02 -25.87
C ARG A 368 -4.64 -6.18 -26.82
N HIS A 369 -4.02 -6.81 -27.79
CA HIS A 369 -3.50 -6.09 -28.96
C HIS A 369 -4.52 -6.16 -30.10
N PRO A 370 -4.73 -5.08 -30.86
CA PRO A 370 -5.55 -5.12 -32.06
C PRO A 370 -4.99 -6.14 -33.05
N ALA A 371 -5.86 -6.82 -33.78
CA ALA A 371 -5.44 -7.70 -34.86
C ALA A 371 -4.54 -6.92 -35.83
N LEU A 372 -3.48 -7.55 -36.29
CA LEU A 372 -2.70 -7.02 -37.39
C LEU A 372 -3.58 -7.07 -38.63
N GLY A 373 -4.10 -5.90 -39.06
CA GLY A 373 -4.84 -5.77 -40.31
C GLY A 373 -3.97 -6.09 -41.52
#